data_38beae660ab0b993685785fd9dbb9d98
#
_entry.id   38beae660ab0b993685785fd9dbb9d98
#
_cell.length_a   1.000
_cell.length_b   1.000
_cell.length_c   1.000
_cell.angle_alpha   90.00
_cell.angle_beta   90.00
_cell.angle_gamma   90.00
#
_symmetry.space_group_name_H-M   'P 1'
#
loop_
_entity.id
_entity.type
_entity.pdbx_description
1 polymer ?
#
loop_
_entity_poly.entity_id
_entity_poly.type
_entity_poly.pdbx_seq_one_letter_code
_entity_poly.pdbx_strand_id
1 'polypeptide(L)'
;MEQTVQRERRIRIIPATKPASAPGRASGSKQRVAAYCRVSTDSEEQLTSYTAQKAYYTQKITENPDWEMAGIYADRGITGTSMKKRTEFKKMIAACKRGRIDLILTKSLSRFARNTVDSLEVVRMLRANGIGVIFEKENINTLAQDSEFLITLFSGFAQAESESISKATSWGVQKSREAGKVPFQYQKLLGYQRGPDGQPEIIPEEAETVKRIFRRYLDGCSLGQIRAELEADKIPTSSGVQGWTYQVIHNILINEKYIGDALLQKTYTTDCISKTVKKNQGERPMVYVENNHPPIIPKEIFYQVREEMARRSSKRKVMQKTGRTEQGKYSAKYALSELLVCGECGTPYKRCTWARNGKRRIVWRCISRLEFGTKYCHDSPTMDEDKLHRAILEAINSLDQTGQEIADEFLDIASLVQRGQERGGANPLALRQRLEALTAEQTVLLEKVLGGMDSAELNARLKAIAEEKESILEQIGTLRQADEQRAGQAARMNSLREFVKQRETKFTEYDDALARKFVEQITVLDAETIRIKFRYPGLEVDKSLNG
;
A
#
# COMPACT_ATOMS: atom_id res chain seq x y z
N MET A 1 -30.62 -65.94 8.98
CA MET A 1 -30.32 -65.31 10.31
C MET A 1 -28.82 -65.43 10.58
N GLU A 2 -28.09 -64.46 10.17
CA GLU A 2 -26.65 -64.36 10.47
C GLU A 2 -26.45 -63.67 11.82
N GLN A 3 -25.93 -64.44 12.76
CA GLN A 3 -25.55 -63.92 14.07
C GLN A 3 -24.24 -63.10 13.97
N THR A 4 -24.36 -61.80 14.11
CA THR A 4 -23.21 -60.88 14.22
C THR A 4 -22.53 -61.08 15.57
N VAL A 5 -21.40 -61.76 15.57
CA VAL A 5 -20.55 -61.92 16.77
C VAL A 5 -19.89 -60.57 17.11
N GLN A 6 -20.40 -59.89 18.14
CA GLN A 6 -19.74 -58.72 18.72
C GLN A 6 -18.43 -59.17 19.40
N ARG A 7 -17.30 -58.77 18.82
CA ARG A 7 -15.97 -58.94 19.48
C ARG A 7 -15.86 -57.94 20.62
N GLU A 8 -15.84 -58.44 21.86
CA GLU A 8 -15.53 -57.63 23.04
C GLU A 8 -14.13 -57.03 22.97
N ARG A 9 -14.05 -55.68 23.10
CA ARG A 9 -12.77 -54.96 23.18
C ARG A 9 -12.13 -55.22 24.55
N ARG A 10 -11.06 -55.99 24.57
CA ARG A 10 -10.23 -56.16 25.80
C ARG A 10 -9.25 -55.02 25.89
N ILE A 11 -9.42 -54.16 26.90
CA ILE A 11 -8.48 -53.08 27.24
C ILE A 11 -7.44 -53.65 28.20
N ARG A 12 -6.18 -53.64 27.81
CA ARG A 12 -5.07 -54.03 28.66
C ARG A 12 -4.27 -52.80 29.00
N ILE A 13 -4.29 -52.36 30.27
CA ILE A 13 -3.47 -51.25 30.77
C ILE A 13 -2.07 -51.80 31.00
N ILE A 14 -1.10 -51.29 30.26
CA ILE A 14 0.32 -51.60 30.47
C ILE A 14 0.84 -50.52 31.45
N PRO A 15 1.23 -50.87 32.67
CA PRO A 15 1.74 -49.90 33.61
C PRO A 15 3.07 -49.31 33.11
N ALA A 16 3.28 -48.00 33.36
CA ALA A 16 4.52 -47.32 33.01
C ALA A 16 5.72 -47.99 33.73
N THR A 17 6.65 -48.48 32.96
CA THR A 17 7.84 -49.17 33.46
C THR A 17 9.01 -48.23 33.83
N LYS A 18 8.84 -46.93 33.60
CA LYS A 18 9.81 -45.89 34.01
C LYS A 18 9.09 -44.78 34.75
N PRO A 19 9.63 -44.29 35.88
CA PRO A 19 9.07 -43.10 36.52
C PRO A 19 9.15 -41.90 35.61
N ALA A 20 8.14 -41.00 35.62
CA ALA A 20 8.06 -39.75 34.86
C ALA A 20 9.02 -38.67 35.40
N SER A 21 10.15 -39.04 35.94
CA SER A 21 11.20 -38.12 36.37
C SER A 21 12.20 -37.93 35.22
N ALA A 22 12.58 -36.69 34.99
CA ALA A 22 13.69 -36.29 34.13
C ALA A 22 14.91 -37.21 34.38
N PRO A 23 15.79 -37.43 33.36
CA PRO A 23 16.93 -38.36 33.51
C PRO A 23 17.68 -38.03 34.78
N GLY A 24 17.52 -38.90 35.80
CA GLY A 24 18.10 -38.72 37.10
C GLY A 24 19.61 -38.73 36.97
N ARG A 25 20.23 -37.66 37.42
CA ARG A 25 21.67 -37.63 37.63
C ARG A 25 22.09 -38.73 38.56
N ALA A 26 23.21 -39.35 38.24
CA ALA A 26 23.92 -40.17 39.24
C ALA A 26 24.24 -39.29 40.46
N SER A 27 23.85 -39.71 41.65
CA SER A 27 24.13 -39.02 42.89
C SER A 27 25.64 -38.77 43.00
N GLY A 28 26.05 -37.47 42.93
CA GLY A 28 27.46 -37.06 43.00
C GLY A 28 28.04 -36.25 41.86
N SER A 29 27.31 -36.03 40.73
CA SER A 29 27.82 -35.20 39.64
C SER A 29 27.53 -33.72 39.86
N LYS A 30 28.55 -32.84 39.72
CA LYS A 30 28.40 -31.37 39.77
C LYS A 30 27.45 -30.84 38.72
N GLN A 31 26.73 -29.73 39.01
CA GLN A 31 25.82 -29.10 38.11
C GLN A 31 26.58 -28.27 37.03
N ARG A 32 26.37 -28.54 35.75
CA ARG A 32 27.04 -27.83 34.67
C ARG A 32 26.36 -26.48 34.45
N VAL A 33 27.08 -25.42 34.85
CA VAL A 33 26.54 -24.05 34.88
C VAL A 33 27.15 -23.21 33.78
N ALA A 34 26.31 -22.55 33.03
CA ALA A 34 26.73 -21.57 32.01
C ALA A 34 26.29 -20.16 32.43
N ALA A 35 27.07 -19.14 32.06
CA ALA A 35 26.67 -17.75 32.24
C ALA A 35 26.35 -17.12 30.92
N TYR A 36 25.30 -16.28 30.91
CA TYR A 36 24.95 -15.45 29.75
C TYR A 36 25.10 -13.96 30.04
N CYS A 37 25.93 -13.28 29.24
CA CYS A 37 26.24 -11.86 29.38
C CYS A 37 25.81 -11.10 28.12
N ARG A 38 25.37 -9.83 28.29
CA ARG A 38 25.06 -8.93 27.18
C ARG A 38 25.55 -7.52 27.47
N VAL A 39 26.36 -6.94 26.56
CA VAL A 39 26.86 -5.56 26.61
C VAL A 39 26.29 -4.74 25.46
N SER A 40 26.03 -3.45 25.68
CA SER A 40 25.11 -2.68 24.84
C SER A 40 25.71 -1.92 23.65
N THR A 41 27.01 -1.61 23.55
CA THR A 41 27.67 -0.91 22.42
C THR A 41 29.20 -0.99 22.44
N ASP A 42 29.86 -0.45 21.39
CA ASP A 42 31.29 -0.59 21.08
C ASP A 42 32.22 0.48 21.72
N SER A 43 31.91 1.02 22.91
CA SER A 43 32.82 1.96 23.57
C SER A 43 33.85 1.26 24.46
N GLU A 44 35.05 1.84 24.62
CA GLU A 44 36.15 1.28 25.45
C GLU A 44 35.77 1.03 26.89
N GLU A 45 34.89 1.84 27.50
CA GLU A 45 34.34 1.65 28.83
C GLU A 45 33.52 0.36 28.97
N GLN A 46 33.05 -0.21 27.89
CA GLN A 46 32.23 -1.42 27.89
C GLN A 46 33.05 -2.70 27.66
N LEU A 47 34.24 -2.60 27.11
CA LEU A 47 35.19 -3.70 27.11
C LEU A 47 35.62 -4.05 28.56
N THR A 48 35.80 -3.05 29.41
CA THR A 48 36.05 -3.25 30.87
C THR A 48 34.86 -3.85 31.57
N SER A 49 33.61 -3.43 31.21
CA SER A 49 32.38 -4.02 31.75
C SER A 49 32.17 -5.49 31.34
N TYR A 50 32.53 -5.85 30.11
CA TYR A 50 32.46 -7.23 29.63
C TYR A 50 33.44 -8.14 30.35
N THR A 51 34.70 -7.69 30.46
CA THR A 51 35.76 -8.43 31.16
C THR A 51 35.42 -8.60 32.64
N ALA A 52 34.88 -7.59 33.30
CA ALA A 52 34.41 -7.64 34.67
C ALA A 52 33.26 -8.64 34.87
N GLN A 53 32.25 -8.65 33.94
CA GLN A 53 31.16 -9.62 34.04
C GLN A 53 31.65 -11.07 33.84
N LYS A 54 32.58 -11.27 32.89
CA LYS A 54 33.18 -12.59 32.68
C LYS A 54 33.96 -13.07 33.92
N ALA A 55 34.78 -12.19 34.49
CA ALA A 55 35.52 -12.51 35.72
C ALA A 55 34.58 -12.84 36.88
N TYR A 56 33.54 -12.03 37.08
CA TYR A 56 32.51 -12.24 38.09
C TYR A 56 31.83 -13.62 38.00
N TYR A 57 31.33 -13.97 36.81
CA TYR A 57 30.67 -15.28 36.64
C TYR A 57 31.65 -16.44 36.69
N THR A 58 32.90 -16.28 36.24
CA THR A 58 33.93 -17.29 36.39
C THR A 58 34.18 -17.57 37.87
N GLN A 59 34.40 -16.52 38.65
CA GLN A 59 34.63 -16.62 40.08
C GLN A 59 33.44 -17.28 40.79
N LYS A 60 32.23 -16.77 40.53
CA LYS A 60 31.00 -17.26 41.19
C LYS A 60 30.71 -18.73 40.92
N ILE A 61 30.95 -19.19 39.68
CA ILE A 61 30.75 -20.60 39.34
C ILE A 61 31.84 -21.48 39.97
N THR A 62 33.09 -21.01 40.02
CA THR A 62 34.24 -21.75 40.54
C THR A 62 34.20 -21.85 42.06
N GLU A 63 33.70 -20.82 42.74
CA GLU A 63 33.56 -20.81 44.21
C GLU A 63 32.48 -21.76 44.76
N ASN A 64 31.51 -22.12 43.90
CA ASN A 64 30.45 -23.04 44.34
C ASN A 64 30.88 -24.50 44.15
N PRO A 65 30.97 -25.29 45.23
CA PRO A 65 31.46 -26.67 45.17
C PRO A 65 30.56 -27.61 44.34
N ASP A 66 29.27 -27.29 44.21
CA ASP A 66 28.30 -28.11 43.51
C ASP A 66 28.22 -27.80 42.02
N TRP A 67 28.96 -26.78 41.55
CA TRP A 67 28.93 -26.33 40.19
C TRP A 67 30.18 -26.67 39.39
N GLU A 68 29.98 -26.89 38.09
CA GLU A 68 31.03 -27.08 37.10
C GLU A 68 30.84 -26.10 35.96
N MET A 69 31.90 -25.43 35.52
CA MET A 69 31.84 -24.43 34.41
C MET A 69 31.54 -25.09 33.09
N ALA A 70 30.36 -24.85 32.53
CA ALA A 70 29.97 -25.29 31.18
C ALA A 70 30.31 -24.29 30.09
N GLY A 71 30.49 -23.00 30.42
CA GLY A 71 30.91 -21.96 29.50
C GLY A 71 30.31 -20.58 29.81
N ILE A 72 30.92 -19.55 29.22
CA ILE A 72 30.39 -18.18 29.29
C ILE A 72 30.06 -17.72 27.89
N TYR A 73 28.80 -17.40 27.67
CA TYR A 73 28.24 -16.95 26.37
C TYR A 73 27.97 -15.46 26.45
N ALA A 74 28.49 -14.70 25.47
CA ALA A 74 28.34 -13.26 25.51
C ALA A 74 28.12 -12.66 24.13
N ASP A 75 27.02 -11.96 23.97
CA ASP A 75 26.70 -11.20 22.76
C ASP A 75 27.06 -9.72 22.94
N ARG A 76 27.88 -9.16 22.01
CA ARG A 76 28.40 -7.79 22.03
C ARG A 76 27.64 -6.89 21.06
N GLY A 77 27.47 -5.61 21.41
CA GLY A 77 27.17 -4.52 20.47
C GLY A 77 25.87 -4.61 19.68
N ILE A 78 24.87 -5.40 20.10
CA ILE A 78 23.67 -5.60 19.31
C ILE A 78 22.60 -4.56 19.67
N THR A 79 22.52 -3.49 18.86
CA THR A 79 21.41 -2.54 18.81
C THR A 79 20.35 -3.04 17.85
N GLY A 80 19.51 -3.98 18.23
CA GLY A 80 18.46 -4.48 17.33
C GLY A 80 17.51 -5.47 17.98
N THR A 81 16.25 -5.39 17.62
CA THR A 81 15.13 -6.17 18.14
C THR A 81 15.08 -7.62 17.61
N SER A 82 16.02 -8.07 16.79
CA SER A 82 15.95 -9.37 16.11
C SER A 82 16.83 -10.43 16.78
N MET A 83 16.26 -11.58 17.11
CA MET A 83 16.94 -12.82 17.55
C MET A 83 18.00 -13.34 16.55
N LYS A 84 17.91 -12.91 15.25
CA LYS A 84 18.82 -13.39 14.20
C LYS A 84 20.29 -13.04 14.44
N LYS A 85 20.60 -11.99 15.19
CA LYS A 85 21.97 -11.49 15.45
C LYS A 85 22.61 -11.99 16.74
N ARG A 86 21.94 -12.80 17.57
CA ARG A 86 22.44 -13.31 18.85
C ARG A 86 23.10 -14.68 18.69
N THR A 87 24.31 -14.68 18.17
CA THR A 87 25.03 -15.92 17.83
C THR A 87 25.41 -16.74 19.07
N GLU A 88 25.89 -16.08 20.13
CA GLU A 88 26.31 -16.77 21.37
C GLU A 88 25.09 -17.27 22.16
N PHE A 89 24.02 -16.53 22.23
CA PHE A 89 22.78 -17.01 22.81
C PHE A 89 22.27 -18.28 22.11
N LYS A 90 22.28 -18.31 20.78
CA LYS A 90 21.89 -19.50 20.01
C LYS A 90 22.80 -20.69 20.26
N LYS A 91 24.12 -20.47 20.37
CA LYS A 91 25.07 -21.51 20.74
C LYS A 91 24.79 -22.09 22.13
N MET A 92 24.50 -21.21 23.10
CA MET A 92 24.11 -21.62 24.46
C MET A 92 22.84 -22.46 24.42
N ILE A 93 21.78 -22.03 23.76
CA ILE A 93 20.53 -22.80 23.64
C ILE A 93 20.76 -24.14 22.93
N ALA A 94 21.62 -24.18 21.90
CA ALA A 94 21.98 -25.44 21.25
C ALA A 94 22.76 -26.37 22.18
N ALA A 95 23.62 -25.85 23.07
CA ALA A 95 24.33 -26.62 24.09
C ALA A 95 23.35 -27.15 25.15
N CYS A 96 22.35 -26.35 25.55
CA CYS A 96 21.25 -26.77 26.40
C CYS A 96 20.48 -27.96 25.82
N LYS A 97 20.06 -27.87 24.56
CA LYS A 97 19.34 -28.95 23.86
C LYS A 97 20.16 -30.24 23.73
N ARG A 98 21.49 -30.14 23.73
CA ARG A 98 22.40 -31.30 23.69
C ARG A 98 22.70 -31.84 25.10
N GLY A 99 22.05 -31.32 26.15
CA GLY A 99 22.25 -31.76 27.54
C GLY A 99 23.64 -31.42 28.10
N ARG A 100 24.31 -30.35 27.62
CA ARG A 100 25.63 -29.93 28.12
C ARG A 100 25.57 -28.87 29.22
N ILE A 101 24.40 -28.28 29.43
CA ILE A 101 24.15 -27.22 30.44
C ILE A 101 22.93 -27.62 31.25
N ASP A 102 23.01 -27.49 32.56
CA ASP A 102 21.94 -27.79 33.50
C ASP A 102 21.36 -26.53 34.15
N LEU A 103 22.18 -25.46 34.22
CA LEU A 103 21.78 -24.20 34.80
C LEU A 103 22.40 -23.03 34.07
N ILE A 104 21.61 -21.97 33.85
CA ILE A 104 22.09 -20.73 33.27
C ILE A 104 22.03 -19.62 34.32
N LEU A 105 23.11 -18.85 34.46
CA LEU A 105 23.16 -17.63 35.26
C LEU A 105 23.09 -16.41 34.35
N THR A 106 22.28 -15.43 34.68
CA THR A 106 22.22 -14.16 33.97
C THR A 106 21.85 -13.02 34.92
N LYS A 107 22.35 -11.82 34.63
CA LYS A 107 22.16 -10.66 35.49
C LYS A 107 20.70 -10.28 35.71
N SER A 108 19.89 -10.34 34.65
CA SER A 108 18.47 -9.93 34.67
C SER A 108 17.68 -10.51 33.51
N LEU A 109 16.36 -10.54 33.66
CA LEU A 109 15.43 -10.96 32.62
C LEU A 109 15.59 -10.09 31.35
N SER A 110 15.76 -8.78 31.51
CA SER A 110 15.98 -7.83 30.40
C SER A 110 17.31 -8.05 29.66
N ARG A 111 18.28 -8.67 30.26
CA ARG A 111 19.56 -9.08 29.64
C ARG A 111 19.42 -10.42 28.91
N PHE A 112 18.64 -11.33 29.47
CA PHE A 112 18.38 -12.64 28.87
C PHE A 112 17.59 -12.52 27.58
N ALA A 113 16.57 -11.65 27.54
CA ALA A 113 15.82 -11.38 26.31
C ALA A 113 15.32 -9.92 26.22
N ARG A 114 15.13 -9.45 24.99
CA ARG A 114 14.61 -8.10 24.68
C ARG A 114 13.11 -8.10 24.38
N ASN A 115 12.59 -9.23 23.90
CA ASN A 115 11.17 -9.43 23.73
C ASN A 115 10.71 -10.44 24.78
N THR A 116 9.77 -10.06 25.59
CA THR A 116 9.25 -10.87 26.68
C THR A 116 8.56 -12.14 26.24
N VAL A 117 7.90 -12.12 25.06
CA VAL A 117 7.24 -13.29 24.48
C VAL A 117 8.29 -14.35 24.10
N ASP A 118 9.34 -13.95 23.36
CA ASP A 118 10.44 -14.85 22.98
C ASP A 118 11.18 -15.41 24.22
N SER A 119 11.27 -14.61 25.31
CA SER A 119 11.88 -15.02 26.56
C SER A 119 11.13 -16.14 27.24
N LEU A 120 9.81 -15.99 27.32
CA LEU A 120 8.92 -16.96 27.96
C LEU A 120 8.96 -18.30 27.25
N GLU A 121 8.91 -18.28 25.91
CA GLU A 121 9.01 -19.52 25.13
C GLU A 121 10.33 -20.24 25.39
N VAL A 122 11.45 -19.48 25.40
CA VAL A 122 12.76 -20.05 25.67
C VAL A 122 12.86 -20.58 27.12
N VAL A 123 12.39 -19.81 28.11
CA VAL A 123 12.42 -20.25 29.53
C VAL A 123 11.52 -21.46 29.72
N ARG A 124 10.32 -21.51 29.17
CA ARG A 124 9.42 -22.68 29.21
C ARG A 124 10.06 -23.92 28.56
N MET A 125 10.69 -23.71 27.39
CA MET A 125 11.42 -24.78 26.71
C MET A 125 12.59 -25.31 27.54
N LEU A 126 13.38 -24.44 28.19
CA LEU A 126 14.48 -24.83 29.08
C LEU A 126 13.96 -25.58 30.28
N ARG A 127 12.91 -25.08 30.94
CA ARG A 127 12.26 -25.73 32.08
C ARG A 127 11.71 -27.12 31.73
N ALA A 128 11.06 -27.25 30.58
CA ALA A 128 10.56 -28.54 30.08
C ALA A 128 11.69 -29.56 29.86
N ASN A 129 12.93 -29.09 29.62
CA ASN A 129 14.12 -29.93 29.51
C ASN A 129 14.89 -30.06 30.85
N GLY A 130 14.32 -29.60 31.99
CA GLY A 130 14.94 -29.67 33.29
C GLY A 130 16.13 -28.70 33.50
N ILE A 131 16.25 -27.66 32.64
CA ILE A 131 17.34 -26.68 32.70
C ILE A 131 16.85 -25.43 33.42
N GLY A 132 17.55 -25.05 34.51
CA GLY A 132 17.25 -23.84 35.25
C GLY A 132 17.81 -22.58 34.65
N VAL A 133 17.15 -21.44 34.90
CA VAL A 133 17.70 -20.10 34.65
C VAL A 133 17.57 -19.30 35.96
N ILE A 134 18.68 -18.73 36.42
CA ILE A 134 18.69 -17.81 37.57
C ILE A 134 18.86 -16.39 37.06
N PHE A 135 17.87 -15.57 37.36
CA PHE A 135 17.90 -14.12 37.13
C PHE A 135 18.34 -13.45 38.45
N GLU A 136 19.60 -13.01 38.51
CA GLU A 136 20.20 -12.53 39.77
C GLU A 136 19.54 -11.27 40.30
N LYS A 137 19.26 -10.27 39.41
CA LYS A 137 18.65 -9.00 39.82
C LYS A 137 17.25 -9.19 40.39
N GLU A 138 16.47 -10.05 39.77
CA GLU A 138 15.10 -10.35 40.14
C GLU A 138 15.01 -11.47 41.24
N ASN A 139 16.13 -12.12 41.56
CA ASN A 139 16.23 -13.25 42.48
C ASN A 139 15.26 -14.41 42.14
N ILE A 140 15.15 -14.72 40.85
CA ILE A 140 14.23 -15.74 40.32
C ILE A 140 15.02 -16.95 39.84
N ASN A 141 14.64 -18.13 40.35
CA ASN A 141 15.07 -19.42 39.81
C ASN A 141 13.90 -20.09 39.10
N THR A 142 14.01 -20.33 37.79
CA THR A 142 12.91 -20.87 36.98
C THR A 142 12.51 -22.31 37.30
N LEU A 143 13.28 -23.05 38.07
CA LEU A 143 12.92 -24.39 38.53
C LEU A 143 12.16 -24.38 39.88
N ALA A 144 12.09 -23.24 40.59
CA ALA A 144 11.27 -23.10 41.79
C ALA A 144 9.77 -23.15 41.49
N GLN A 145 8.96 -23.65 42.44
CA GLN A 145 7.51 -23.86 42.22
C GLN A 145 6.74 -22.58 41.89
N ASP A 146 7.12 -21.42 42.44
CA ASP A 146 6.41 -20.14 42.25
C ASP A 146 6.91 -19.34 41.05
N SER A 147 7.87 -19.86 40.29
CA SER A 147 8.54 -19.13 39.21
C SER A 147 7.64 -18.84 38.03
N GLU A 148 6.60 -19.66 37.79
CA GLU A 148 5.72 -19.48 36.61
C GLU A 148 4.80 -18.27 36.77
N PHE A 149 4.30 -18.05 37.98
CA PHE A 149 3.53 -16.84 38.31
C PHE A 149 4.38 -15.58 38.15
N LEU A 150 5.60 -15.57 38.68
CA LEU A 150 6.51 -14.43 38.54
C LEU A 150 6.90 -14.15 37.08
N ILE A 151 7.20 -15.20 36.32
CA ILE A 151 7.51 -15.09 34.89
C ILE A 151 6.32 -14.50 34.12
N THR A 152 5.09 -14.91 34.42
CA THR A 152 3.87 -14.40 33.81
C THR A 152 3.65 -12.94 34.19
N LEU A 153 3.84 -12.57 35.45
CA LEU A 153 3.72 -11.20 35.95
C LEU A 153 4.72 -10.25 35.26
N PHE A 154 6.00 -10.64 35.22
CA PHE A 154 7.04 -9.85 34.52
C PHE A 154 6.79 -9.72 33.03
N SER A 155 6.19 -10.74 32.40
CA SER A 155 5.80 -10.68 31.00
C SER A 155 4.69 -9.66 30.76
N GLY A 156 3.72 -9.61 31.66
CA GLY A 156 2.66 -8.60 31.63
C GLY A 156 3.22 -7.18 31.76
N PHE A 157 4.13 -6.95 32.70
CA PHE A 157 4.78 -5.64 32.87
C PHE A 157 5.58 -5.22 31.64
N ALA A 158 6.37 -6.10 31.06
CA ALA A 158 7.19 -5.75 29.91
C ALA A 158 6.36 -5.62 28.61
N GLN A 159 5.22 -6.29 28.50
CA GLN A 159 4.25 -6.03 27.45
C GLN A 159 3.64 -4.64 27.63
N ALA A 160 3.19 -4.29 28.85
CA ALA A 160 2.65 -2.98 29.16
C ALA A 160 3.67 -1.86 28.90
N GLU A 161 4.94 -2.05 29.24
CA GLU A 161 6.01 -1.10 28.92
C GLU A 161 6.20 -0.94 27.40
N SER A 162 6.20 -2.04 26.64
CA SER A 162 6.31 -2.03 25.19
C SER A 162 5.13 -1.31 24.54
N GLU A 163 3.90 -1.52 25.03
CA GLU A 163 2.70 -0.82 24.58
C GLU A 163 2.77 0.68 24.90
N SER A 164 3.24 1.04 26.08
CA SER A 164 3.42 2.43 26.50
C SER A 164 4.42 3.17 25.61
N ILE A 165 5.58 2.57 25.34
CA ILE A 165 6.60 3.12 24.43
C ILE A 165 6.01 3.26 23.00
N SER A 166 5.26 2.26 22.54
CA SER A 166 4.61 2.28 21.22
C SER A 166 3.58 3.41 21.13
N LYS A 167 2.75 3.60 22.17
CA LYS A 167 1.78 4.69 22.25
C LYS A 167 2.46 6.06 22.27
N ALA A 168 3.49 6.24 23.07
CA ALA A 168 4.26 7.48 23.14
C ALA A 168 4.94 7.82 21.78
N THR A 169 5.54 6.83 21.13
CA THR A 169 6.15 7.00 19.80
C THR A 169 5.09 7.35 18.76
N SER A 170 3.96 6.65 18.74
CA SER A 170 2.85 6.91 17.82
C SER A 170 2.29 8.32 18.01
N TRP A 171 2.13 8.75 19.27
CA TRP A 171 1.70 10.10 19.60
C TRP A 171 2.69 11.16 19.09
N GLY A 172 3.99 10.98 19.31
CA GLY A 172 5.03 11.89 18.82
C GLY A 172 5.05 12.00 17.30
N VAL A 173 4.90 10.87 16.59
CA VAL A 173 4.78 10.84 15.14
C VAL A 173 3.51 11.54 14.66
N GLN A 174 2.39 11.35 15.35
CA GLN A 174 1.13 12.02 15.02
C GLN A 174 1.25 13.54 15.19
N LYS A 175 1.81 14.02 16.32
CA LYS A 175 2.07 15.44 16.54
C LYS A 175 2.99 16.05 15.49
N SER A 176 4.03 15.33 15.07
CA SER A 176 4.91 15.74 13.98
C SER A 176 4.18 15.88 12.64
N ARG A 177 3.21 14.98 12.36
CA ARG A 177 2.38 15.05 11.15
C ARG A 177 1.37 16.20 11.21
N GLU A 178 0.72 16.39 12.35
CA GLU A 178 -0.19 17.52 12.59
C GLU A 178 0.52 18.87 12.44
N ALA A 179 1.81 18.93 12.79
CA ALA A 179 2.67 20.09 12.56
C ALA A 179 3.16 20.21 11.10
N GLY A 180 2.65 19.39 10.17
CA GLY A 180 2.98 19.44 8.75
C GLY A 180 4.38 18.94 8.39
N LYS A 181 5.09 18.24 9.28
CA LYS A 181 6.41 17.69 8.98
C LYS A 181 6.27 16.45 8.10
N VAL A 182 6.71 16.55 6.85
CA VAL A 182 6.64 15.47 5.85
C VAL A 182 7.94 14.69 5.80
N PRO A 183 7.95 13.39 6.11
CA PRO A 183 9.12 12.55 5.93
C PRO A 183 9.30 12.16 4.46
N PHE A 184 10.51 12.37 3.92
CA PHE A 184 10.88 11.96 2.58
C PHE A 184 11.79 10.73 2.60
N GLN A 185 11.46 9.73 1.77
CA GLN A 185 12.31 8.59 1.49
C GLN A 185 12.92 8.77 0.10
N TYR A 186 13.94 9.59 0.00
CA TYR A 186 14.56 9.99 -1.26
C TYR A 186 15.00 8.79 -2.12
N GLN A 187 15.50 7.72 -1.51
CA GLN A 187 15.88 6.49 -2.22
C GLN A 187 14.73 5.80 -2.99
N LYS A 188 13.47 6.16 -2.69
CA LYS A 188 12.27 5.59 -3.32
C LYS A 188 11.44 6.62 -4.07
N LEU A 189 11.90 7.86 -4.12
CA LEU A 189 11.18 8.96 -4.75
C LEU A 189 12.03 9.52 -5.89
N LEU A 190 11.77 9.07 -7.10
CA LEU A 190 12.45 9.51 -8.32
C LEU A 190 12.25 11.02 -8.51
N GLY A 191 13.29 11.74 -8.89
CA GLY A 191 13.22 13.16 -9.20
C GLY A 191 13.50 14.09 -8.03
N TYR A 192 13.69 13.55 -6.80
CA TYR A 192 13.99 14.36 -5.63
C TYR A 192 15.20 13.86 -4.85
N GLN A 193 16.00 14.76 -4.39
CA GLN A 193 17.10 14.53 -3.44
C GLN A 193 16.94 15.41 -2.18
N ARG A 194 17.75 15.13 -1.18
CA ARG A 194 17.82 15.96 0.02
C ARG A 194 18.75 17.15 -0.23
N GLY A 195 18.20 18.35 -0.22
CA GLY A 195 18.97 19.59 -0.32
C GLY A 195 19.82 19.87 0.93
N PRO A 196 20.71 20.86 0.86
CA PRO A 196 21.61 21.26 1.95
C PRO A 196 20.87 21.71 3.21
N ASP A 197 19.72 22.33 3.05
CA ASP A 197 18.79 22.77 4.11
C ASP A 197 17.89 21.66 4.64
N GLY A 198 18.03 20.44 4.10
CA GLY A 198 17.23 19.28 4.45
C GLY A 198 15.87 19.21 3.76
N GLN A 199 15.52 20.21 2.93
CA GLN A 199 14.30 20.23 2.14
C GLN A 199 14.46 19.41 0.84
N PRO A 200 13.36 18.97 0.21
CA PRO A 200 13.41 18.29 -1.07
C PRO A 200 13.85 19.22 -2.19
N GLU A 201 14.85 18.80 -2.95
CA GLU A 201 15.36 19.47 -4.14
C GLU A 201 15.16 18.58 -5.36
N ILE A 202 14.81 19.19 -6.50
CA ILE A 202 14.54 18.47 -7.76
C ILE A 202 15.84 18.09 -8.44
N ILE A 203 15.95 16.82 -8.86
CA ILE A 203 17.02 16.34 -9.76
C ILE A 203 16.51 16.49 -11.20
N PRO A 204 17.08 17.40 -12.03
CA PRO A 204 16.53 17.73 -13.34
C PRO A 204 16.39 16.52 -14.27
N GLU A 205 17.40 15.65 -14.34
CA GLU A 205 17.42 14.47 -15.21
C GLU A 205 16.33 13.46 -14.85
N GLU A 206 16.16 13.19 -13.56
CA GLU A 206 15.12 12.30 -13.06
C GLU A 206 13.72 12.92 -13.18
N ALA A 207 13.61 14.23 -13.00
CA ALA A 207 12.36 14.97 -13.18
C ALA A 207 11.84 14.88 -14.61
N GLU A 208 12.72 14.94 -15.61
CA GLU A 208 12.33 14.74 -17.02
C GLU A 208 11.80 13.32 -17.26
N THR A 209 12.37 12.32 -16.60
CA THR A 209 11.82 10.96 -16.64
C THR A 209 10.41 10.89 -16.05
N VAL A 210 10.17 11.54 -14.92
CA VAL A 210 8.82 11.62 -14.31
C VAL A 210 7.85 12.33 -15.26
N LYS A 211 8.20 13.48 -15.83
CA LYS A 211 7.38 14.22 -16.79
C LYS A 211 7.07 13.37 -18.03
N ARG A 212 8.05 12.62 -18.53
CA ARG A 212 7.88 11.69 -19.65
C ARG A 212 6.84 10.61 -19.32
N ILE A 213 6.90 9.99 -18.13
CA ILE A 213 5.93 8.96 -17.71
C ILE A 213 4.50 9.53 -17.71
N PHE A 214 4.29 10.72 -17.15
CA PHE A 214 2.99 11.38 -17.14
C PHE A 214 2.49 11.70 -18.55
N ARG A 215 3.33 12.27 -19.40
CA ARG A 215 3.00 12.59 -20.81
C ARG A 215 2.62 11.34 -21.59
N ARG A 216 3.46 10.30 -21.57
CA ARG A 216 3.20 9.06 -22.31
C ARG A 216 1.91 8.36 -21.83
N TYR A 217 1.59 8.46 -20.54
CA TYR A 217 0.32 7.94 -20.04
C TYR A 217 -0.88 8.70 -20.59
N LEU A 218 -0.84 10.02 -20.67
CA LEU A 218 -1.87 10.85 -21.28
C LEU A 218 -1.97 10.65 -22.81
N ASP A 219 -0.85 10.40 -23.49
CA ASP A 219 -0.81 10.00 -24.91
C ASP A 219 -1.48 8.64 -25.16
N GLY A 220 -1.96 7.98 -24.11
CA GLY A 220 -2.70 6.73 -24.21
C GLY A 220 -1.85 5.47 -24.09
N CYS A 221 -0.55 5.57 -23.88
CA CYS A 221 0.32 4.42 -23.69
C CYS A 221 -0.13 3.59 -22.46
N SER A 222 -0.02 2.28 -22.58
CA SER A 222 -0.18 1.37 -21.45
C SER A 222 1.05 1.42 -20.55
N LEU A 223 0.89 1.04 -19.27
CA LEU A 223 2.04 0.94 -18.35
C LEU A 223 3.14 0.01 -18.88
N GLY A 224 2.75 -1.01 -19.68
CA GLY A 224 3.69 -1.93 -20.31
C GLY A 224 4.51 -1.30 -21.43
N GLN A 225 3.92 -0.43 -22.22
CA GLN A 225 4.62 0.32 -23.27
C GLN A 225 5.59 1.34 -22.65
N ILE A 226 5.14 2.09 -21.64
CA ILE A 226 6.00 3.03 -20.91
C ILE A 226 7.19 2.29 -20.29
N ARG A 227 6.95 1.12 -19.68
CA ARG A 227 8.01 0.28 -19.14
C ARG A 227 9.03 -0.10 -20.20
N ALA A 228 8.57 -0.62 -21.34
CA ALA A 228 9.44 -1.06 -22.42
C ALA A 228 10.29 0.08 -22.99
N GLU A 229 9.73 1.30 -23.11
CA GLU A 229 10.46 2.50 -23.53
C GLU A 229 11.56 2.89 -22.54
N LEU A 230 11.25 2.90 -21.24
CA LEU A 230 12.22 3.25 -20.18
C LEU A 230 13.35 2.20 -20.08
N GLU A 231 13.02 0.91 -20.27
CA GLU A 231 13.99 -0.18 -20.29
C GLU A 231 14.89 -0.14 -21.55
N ALA A 232 14.31 0.17 -22.71
CA ALA A 232 15.06 0.33 -23.98
C ALA A 232 16.07 1.48 -23.90
N ASP A 233 15.68 2.58 -23.26
CA ASP A 233 16.55 3.74 -23.03
C ASP A 233 17.50 3.56 -21.83
N LYS A 234 17.47 2.39 -21.18
CA LYS A 234 18.31 2.05 -20.01
C LYS A 234 18.22 3.04 -18.85
N ILE A 235 17.05 3.66 -18.67
CA ILE A 235 16.83 4.63 -17.60
C ILE A 235 16.73 3.85 -16.27
N PRO A 236 17.55 4.18 -15.24
CA PRO A 236 17.49 3.51 -13.94
C PRO A 236 16.23 3.92 -13.15
N THR A 237 15.82 3.05 -12.23
CA THR A 237 14.79 3.39 -11.24
C THR A 237 15.39 4.22 -10.10
N SER A 238 14.55 4.80 -9.23
CA SER A 238 15.01 5.57 -8.04
C SER A 238 15.94 4.78 -7.11
N SER A 239 15.94 3.45 -7.16
CA SER A 239 16.88 2.62 -6.40
C SER A 239 18.19 2.33 -7.13
N GLY A 240 18.42 2.89 -8.31
CA GLY A 240 19.60 2.66 -9.16
C GLY A 240 19.62 1.30 -9.83
N VAL A 241 18.60 0.47 -9.63
CA VAL A 241 18.51 -0.87 -10.25
C VAL A 241 17.79 -0.76 -11.59
N GLN A 242 18.36 -1.39 -12.62
CA GLN A 242 17.65 -1.56 -13.90
C GLN A 242 16.49 -2.55 -13.69
N GLY A 243 15.30 -2.17 -14.08
CA GLY A 243 14.11 -3.03 -13.99
C GLY A 243 12.86 -2.28 -13.54
N TRP A 244 12.18 -1.69 -14.50
CA TRP A 244 10.90 -1.04 -14.28
C TRP A 244 9.80 -2.07 -14.10
N THR A 245 8.94 -1.89 -13.10
CA THR A 245 7.73 -2.69 -12.90
C THR A 245 6.48 -1.86 -13.14
N TYR A 246 5.38 -2.53 -13.51
CA TYR A 246 4.07 -1.86 -13.62
C TYR A 246 3.68 -1.10 -12.35
N GLN A 247 4.02 -1.68 -11.19
CA GLN A 247 3.68 -1.10 -9.90
C GLN A 247 4.47 0.18 -9.61
N VAL A 248 5.74 0.24 -10.01
CA VAL A 248 6.57 1.45 -9.85
C VAL A 248 6.00 2.59 -10.69
N ILE A 249 5.70 2.35 -11.98
CA ILE A 249 5.11 3.36 -12.86
C ILE A 249 3.74 3.80 -12.35
N HIS A 250 2.90 2.85 -11.94
CA HIS A 250 1.60 3.15 -11.36
C HIS A 250 1.73 4.01 -10.09
N ASN A 251 2.67 3.68 -9.21
CA ASN A 251 2.89 4.44 -7.98
C ASN A 251 3.38 5.86 -8.26
N ILE A 252 4.19 6.07 -9.30
CA ILE A 252 4.60 7.41 -9.75
C ILE A 252 3.39 8.22 -10.17
N LEU A 253 2.51 7.66 -11.00
CA LEU A 253 1.33 8.34 -11.54
C LEU A 253 0.28 8.72 -10.48
N ILE A 254 0.25 8.04 -9.33
CA ILE A 254 -0.73 8.31 -8.24
C ILE A 254 -0.14 9.06 -7.04
N ASN A 255 1.16 9.37 -7.05
CA ASN A 255 1.83 9.96 -5.91
C ASN A 255 1.72 11.49 -5.94
N GLU A 256 0.97 12.03 -4.99
CA GLU A 256 0.73 13.47 -4.84
C GLU A 256 2.02 14.28 -4.55
N LYS A 257 3.11 13.63 -4.17
CA LYS A 257 4.38 14.33 -3.96
C LYS A 257 4.92 14.96 -5.23
N TYR A 258 4.55 14.45 -6.40
CA TYR A 258 4.99 15.05 -7.67
C TYR A 258 4.32 16.39 -7.99
N ILE A 259 3.22 16.72 -7.33
CA ILE A 259 2.56 18.04 -7.42
C ILE A 259 2.91 18.99 -6.26
N GLY A 260 3.89 18.62 -5.44
CA GLY A 260 4.32 19.41 -4.30
C GLY A 260 3.51 19.20 -3.02
N ASP A 261 2.51 18.33 -3.03
CA ASP A 261 1.65 18.04 -1.89
C ASP A 261 2.08 16.74 -1.18
N ALA A 262 1.59 16.49 0.02
CA ALA A 262 1.87 15.25 0.73
C ALA A 262 0.66 14.76 1.54
N LEU A 263 0.27 13.50 1.33
CA LEU A 263 -0.73 12.82 2.15
C LEU A 263 -0.04 11.90 3.16
N LEU A 264 -0.21 12.22 4.43
CA LEU A 264 0.39 11.48 5.54
C LEU A 264 -0.59 10.47 6.12
N GLN A 265 -0.05 9.42 6.73
CA GLN A 265 -0.81 8.35 7.39
C GLN A 265 -1.66 7.49 6.44
N LYS A 266 -1.17 7.26 5.22
CA LYS A 266 -1.78 6.31 4.25
C LYS A 266 -1.82 4.86 4.76
N THR A 267 -0.95 4.53 5.71
CA THR A 267 -0.87 3.23 6.36
C THR A 267 -0.68 3.39 7.86
N TYR A 268 -1.09 2.38 8.63
CA TYR A 268 -0.84 2.31 10.06
C TYR A 268 -0.49 0.90 10.51
N THR A 269 0.24 0.79 11.61
CA THR A 269 0.54 -0.49 12.26
C THR A 269 -0.58 -0.80 13.25
N THR A 270 -1.14 -2.01 13.20
CA THR A 270 -2.30 -2.42 14.01
C THR A 270 -1.95 -2.53 15.47
N ASP A 271 -0.87 -3.20 15.78
CA ASP A 271 -0.41 -3.43 17.16
C ASP A 271 1.12 -3.53 17.23
N CYS A 272 1.66 -3.39 18.46
CA CYS A 272 3.10 -3.40 18.70
C CYS A 272 3.72 -4.82 18.65
N ILE A 273 2.90 -5.88 18.73
CA ILE A 273 3.34 -7.27 18.78
C ILE A 273 3.46 -7.83 17.36
N SER A 274 2.36 -7.86 16.61
CA SER A 274 2.33 -8.42 15.25
C SER A 274 3.02 -7.52 14.23
N LYS A 275 3.09 -6.20 14.51
CA LYS A 275 3.64 -5.16 13.61
C LYS A 275 3.03 -5.21 12.21
N THR A 276 1.80 -5.69 12.09
CA THR A 276 1.08 -5.78 10.82
C THR A 276 0.72 -4.39 10.34
N VAL A 277 1.12 -4.04 9.12
CA VAL A 277 0.82 -2.76 8.48
C VAL A 277 -0.45 -2.89 7.63
N LYS A 278 -1.46 -2.07 7.91
CA LYS A 278 -2.69 -1.96 7.11
C LYS A 278 -2.77 -0.64 6.39
N LYS A 279 -3.46 -0.64 5.25
CA LYS A 279 -3.80 0.59 4.53
C LYS A 279 -4.88 1.31 5.32
N ASN A 280 -4.69 2.61 5.53
CA ASN A 280 -5.71 3.45 6.18
C ASN A 280 -6.84 3.74 5.19
N GLN A 281 -8.05 3.30 5.52
CA GLN A 281 -9.27 3.52 4.73
C GLN A 281 -10.23 4.50 5.42
N GLY A 282 -9.73 5.21 6.44
CA GLY A 282 -10.52 6.15 7.26
C GLY A 282 -10.46 5.82 8.75
N GLU A 283 -9.84 4.68 9.15
CA GLU A 283 -9.78 4.26 10.56
C GLU A 283 -8.94 5.21 11.43
N ARG A 284 -8.03 5.95 10.80
CA ARG A 284 -7.20 6.96 11.48
C ARG A 284 -7.17 8.26 10.69
N PRO A 285 -7.10 9.42 11.35
CA PRO A 285 -7.04 10.71 10.65
C PRO A 285 -5.82 10.76 9.73
N MET A 286 -6.03 11.25 8.50
CA MET A 286 -4.97 11.51 7.53
C MET A 286 -4.73 13.03 7.47
N VAL A 287 -3.47 13.42 7.31
CA VAL A 287 -3.08 14.83 7.17
C VAL A 287 -2.63 15.08 5.73
N TYR A 288 -3.27 16.04 5.07
CA TYR A 288 -2.89 16.50 3.75
C TYR A 288 -2.17 17.84 3.86
N VAL A 289 -0.94 17.89 3.37
CA VAL A 289 -0.11 19.10 3.39
C VAL A 289 0.03 19.58 1.95
N GLU A 290 -0.49 20.76 1.67
CA GLU A 290 -0.41 21.39 0.35
C GLU A 290 0.86 22.24 0.20
N ASN A 291 1.40 22.28 -1.02
CA ASN A 291 2.56 23.10 -1.39
C ASN A 291 3.75 22.94 -0.44
N ASN A 292 4.03 21.72 -0.03
CA ASN A 292 5.09 21.39 0.92
C ASN A 292 6.49 21.48 0.30
N HIS A 293 6.61 21.26 -1.00
CA HIS A 293 7.89 21.23 -1.73
C HIS A 293 7.70 21.61 -3.21
N PRO A 294 8.78 21.94 -3.95
CA PRO A 294 8.69 22.28 -5.37
C PRO A 294 8.06 21.13 -6.19
N PRO A 295 7.03 21.40 -7.01
CA PRO A 295 6.39 20.39 -7.84
C PRO A 295 7.19 20.07 -9.10
N ILE A 296 7.24 18.78 -9.50
CA ILE A 296 7.76 18.35 -10.80
C ILE A 296 6.67 18.40 -11.87
N ILE A 297 5.44 18.06 -11.48
CA ILE A 297 4.28 17.98 -12.37
C ILE A 297 3.26 19.06 -11.99
N PRO A 298 2.70 19.82 -12.93
CA PRO A 298 1.55 20.69 -12.68
C PRO A 298 0.34 19.91 -12.12
N LYS A 299 -0.43 20.53 -11.23
CA LYS A 299 -1.61 19.88 -10.60
C LYS A 299 -2.63 19.46 -11.67
N GLU A 300 -2.80 20.26 -12.72
CA GLU A 300 -3.72 20.00 -13.84
C GLU A 300 -3.37 18.67 -14.54
N ILE A 301 -2.10 18.44 -14.84
CA ILE A 301 -1.63 17.22 -15.51
C ILE A 301 -1.84 16.00 -14.60
N PHE A 302 -1.58 16.13 -13.31
CA PHE A 302 -1.80 15.07 -12.35
C PHE A 302 -3.28 14.66 -12.29
N TYR A 303 -4.19 15.63 -12.19
CA TYR A 303 -5.62 15.36 -12.16
C TYR A 303 -6.13 14.76 -13.47
N GLN A 304 -5.63 15.19 -14.63
CA GLN A 304 -5.93 14.57 -15.93
C GLN A 304 -5.52 13.08 -15.94
N VAL A 305 -4.34 12.75 -15.41
CA VAL A 305 -3.88 11.36 -15.29
C VAL A 305 -4.79 10.56 -14.36
N ARG A 306 -5.17 11.10 -13.21
CA ARG A 306 -6.08 10.47 -12.26
C ARG A 306 -7.43 10.15 -12.88
N GLU A 307 -7.99 11.07 -13.63
CA GLU A 307 -9.24 10.90 -14.35
C GLU A 307 -9.11 9.84 -15.44
N GLU A 308 -8.04 9.87 -16.23
CA GLU A 308 -7.78 8.87 -17.26
C GLU A 308 -7.62 7.46 -16.65
N MET A 309 -7.00 7.35 -15.47
CA MET A 309 -6.92 6.09 -14.72
C MET A 309 -8.31 5.59 -14.30
N ALA A 310 -9.16 6.48 -13.77
CA ALA A 310 -10.53 6.16 -13.39
C ALA A 310 -11.34 5.70 -14.61
N ARG A 311 -11.23 6.41 -15.75
CA ARG A 311 -11.86 6.05 -17.03
C ARG A 311 -11.44 4.66 -17.51
N ARG A 312 -10.14 4.38 -17.53
CA ARG A 312 -9.63 3.05 -17.92
C ARG A 312 -10.10 1.95 -16.96
N SER A 313 -10.22 2.24 -15.66
CA SER A 313 -10.72 1.30 -14.65
C SER A 313 -12.23 1.04 -14.80
N SER A 314 -13.04 2.06 -15.10
CA SER A 314 -14.50 1.93 -15.28
C SER A 314 -14.85 1.06 -16.47
N LYS A 315 -14.14 1.21 -17.60
CA LYS A 315 -14.33 0.38 -18.80
C LYS A 315 -14.08 -1.11 -18.50
N ARG A 316 -13.13 -1.46 -17.65
CA ARG A 316 -12.88 -2.85 -17.24
C ARG A 316 -14.04 -3.45 -16.42
N LYS A 317 -14.70 -2.66 -15.58
CA LYS A 317 -15.83 -3.12 -14.75
C LYS A 317 -17.08 -3.42 -15.57
N VAL A 318 -17.35 -2.72 -16.66
CA VAL A 318 -18.49 -2.98 -17.55
C VAL A 318 -18.34 -4.35 -18.23
N MET A 319 -17.14 -4.73 -18.64
CA MET A 319 -16.87 -6.08 -19.18
C MET A 319 -17.01 -7.20 -18.15
N GLN A 320 -16.82 -6.94 -16.86
CA GLN A 320 -16.98 -7.95 -15.80
C GLN A 320 -18.44 -8.34 -15.54
N LYS A 321 -19.42 -7.49 -15.86
CA LYS A 321 -20.84 -7.78 -15.64
C LYS A 321 -21.41 -8.91 -16.53
N THR A 322 -20.78 -9.20 -17.67
CA THR A 322 -21.21 -10.25 -18.59
C THR A 322 -20.62 -11.64 -18.30
N GLY A 323 -19.87 -11.81 -17.20
CA GLY A 323 -19.40 -13.13 -16.72
C GLY A 323 -18.35 -13.81 -17.61
N ARG A 324 -17.90 -13.20 -18.68
CA ARG A 324 -16.89 -13.73 -19.60
C ARG A 324 -15.81 -12.67 -19.87
N THR A 325 -14.93 -12.49 -18.91
CA THR A 325 -13.71 -11.71 -19.08
C THR A 325 -12.62 -12.55 -19.71
N GLU A 326 -12.50 -12.54 -20.99
CA GLU A 326 -11.25 -12.85 -21.65
C GLU A 326 -10.37 -11.60 -21.64
N GLN A 327 -9.94 -11.19 -20.44
CA GLN A 327 -8.93 -10.16 -20.25
C GLN A 327 -7.60 -10.70 -20.79
N GLY A 328 -7.23 -10.25 -21.98
CA GLY A 328 -5.94 -10.58 -22.57
C GLY A 328 -5.95 -10.82 -24.07
N LYS A 329 -7.10 -11.05 -24.68
CA LYS A 329 -7.21 -11.27 -26.14
C LYS A 329 -7.06 -9.99 -26.97
N TYR A 330 -7.28 -8.80 -26.39
CA TYR A 330 -7.37 -7.55 -27.15
C TYR A 330 -6.34 -6.55 -26.65
N SER A 331 -5.39 -6.26 -27.51
CA SER A 331 -4.32 -5.31 -27.26
C SER A 331 -4.83 -3.87 -27.38
N ALA A 332 -4.54 -3.03 -26.37
CA ALA A 332 -4.69 -1.57 -26.47
C ALA A 332 -3.65 -0.90 -27.38
N LYS A 333 -3.05 -1.65 -28.29
CA LYS A 333 -2.02 -1.16 -29.21
C LYS A 333 -2.55 -0.05 -30.14
N TYR A 334 -3.80 -0.20 -30.59
CA TYR A 334 -4.46 0.74 -31.49
C TYR A 334 -5.53 1.54 -30.76
N ALA A 335 -5.65 2.83 -31.01
CA ALA A 335 -6.65 3.69 -30.36
C ALA A 335 -8.09 3.20 -30.61
N LEU A 336 -8.38 2.79 -31.81
CA LEU A 336 -9.70 2.31 -32.21
C LEU A 336 -10.13 1.02 -31.45
N SER A 337 -9.21 0.20 -30.94
CA SER A 337 -9.55 -0.97 -30.13
C SER A 337 -10.30 -0.62 -28.84
N GLU A 338 -10.10 0.60 -28.32
CA GLU A 338 -10.75 1.11 -27.12
C GLU A 338 -11.90 2.07 -27.41
N LEU A 339 -11.82 2.77 -28.54
CA LEU A 339 -12.73 3.86 -28.85
C LEU A 339 -13.91 3.43 -29.72
N LEU A 340 -13.72 2.42 -30.61
CA LEU A 340 -14.72 2.01 -31.58
C LEU A 340 -15.69 0.97 -31.01
N VAL A 341 -16.97 1.30 -30.93
CA VAL A 341 -18.03 0.43 -30.40
C VAL A 341 -19.16 0.26 -31.39
N CYS A 342 -19.84 -0.87 -31.30
CA CYS A 342 -21.01 -1.20 -32.11
C CYS A 342 -22.24 -0.43 -31.61
N GLY A 343 -22.96 0.25 -32.50
CA GLY A 343 -24.19 0.97 -32.17
C GLY A 343 -25.33 0.03 -31.75
N GLU A 344 -25.36 -1.20 -32.28
CA GLU A 344 -26.40 -2.19 -31.97
C GLU A 344 -26.18 -2.86 -30.62
N CYS A 345 -24.99 -3.46 -30.37
CA CYS A 345 -24.74 -4.28 -29.20
C CYS A 345 -23.79 -3.67 -28.16
N GLY A 346 -23.24 -2.47 -28.42
CA GLY A 346 -22.31 -1.78 -27.53
C GLY A 346 -20.93 -2.43 -27.36
N THR A 347 -20.65 -3.53 -28.07
CA THR A 347 -19.40 -4.28 -27.94
C THR A 347 -18.30 -3.59 -28.76
N PRO A 348 -17.04 -3.55 -28.27
CA PRO A 348 -15.93 -3.00 -29.03
C PRO A 348 -15.67 -3.74 -30.34
N TYR A 349 -15.04 -3.04 -31.28
CA TYR A 349 -14.55 -3.59 -32.52
C TYR A 349 -13.12 -4.13 -32.38
N LYS A 350 -12.80 -5.17 -33.15
CA LYS A 350 -11.48 -5.78 -33.24
C LYS A 350 -10.87 -5.56 -34.61
N ARG A 351 -9.58 -5.20 -34.64
CA ARG A 351 -8.78 -5.08 -35.86
C ARG A 351 -8.52 -6.47 -36.45
N CYS A 352 -8.90 -6.66 -37.72
CA CYS A 352 -8.74 -7.90 -38.46
C CYS A 352 -8.01 -7.62 -39.78
N THR A 353 -7.19 -8.56 -40.25
CA THR A 353 -6.57 -8.51 -41.54
C THR A 353 -7.33 -9.43 -42.48
N TRP A 354 -7.91 -8.89 -43.54
CA TRP A 354 -8.49 -9.64 -44.65
C TRP A 354 -7.48 -9.79 -45.78
N ALA A 355 -7.32 -11.02 -46.24
CA ALA A 355 -6.55 -11.31 -47.43
C ALA A 355 -7.51 -11.88 -48.49
N ARG A 356 -7.64 -11.17 -49.63
CA ARG A 356 -8.40 -11.62 -50.79
C ARG A 356 -7.59 -11.33 -52.03
N ASN A 357 -7.40 -12.33 -52.89
CA ASN A 357 -6.68 -12.20 -54.17
C ASN A 357 -5.29 -11.57 -54.02
N GLY A 358 -4.51 -11.96 -53.02
CA GLY A 358 -3.15 -11.44 -52.77
C GLY A 358 -3.11 -10.02 -52.16
N LYS A 359 -4.22 -9.30 -52.09
CA LYS A 359 -4.31 -8.00 -51.44
C LYS A 359 -4.71 -8.13 -49.99
N ARG A 360 -3.93 -7.54 -49.08
CA ARG A 360 -4.23 -7.46 -47.63
C ARG A 360 -4.95 -6.13 -47.39
N ARG A 361 -6.09 -6.22 -46.67
CA ARG A 361 -6.87 -5.06 -46.23
C ARG A 361 -7.09 -5.15 -44.75
N ILE A 362 -6.98 -4.05 -44.05
CA ILE A 362 -7.20 -3.98 -42.60
C ILE A 362 -8.62 -3.48 -42.38
N VAL A 363 -9.37 -4.23 -41.58
CA VAL A 363 -10.76 -3.94 -41.26
C VAL A 363 -11.04 -4.09 -39.79
N TRP A 364 -12.06 -3.41 -39.34
CA TRP A 364 -12.57 -3.50 -37.97
C TRP A 364 -13.91 -4.21 -37.97
N ARG A 365 -14.07 -5.17 -37.02
CA ARG A 365 -15.29 -5.99 -36.89
C ARG A 365 -15.74 -6.07 -35.44
N CYS A 366 -17.05 -6.07 -35.20
CA CYS A 366 -17.66 -6.24 -33.89
C CYS A 366 -17.22 -7.57 -33.27
N ILE A 367 -16.72 -7.53 -32.03
CA ILE A 367 -16.23 -8.70 -31.30
C ILE A 367 -17.35 -9.68 -31.06
N SER A 368 -18.55 -9.21 -30.63
CA SER A 368 -19.71 -10.06 -30.40
C SER A 368 -20.08 -10.86 -31.64
N ARG A 369 -20.08 -10.21 -32.82
CA ARG A 369 -20.36 -10.89 -34.10
C ARG A 369 -19.25 -11.85 -34.51
N LEU A 370 -17.99 -11.57 -34.17
CA LEU A 370 -16.87 -12.47 -34.46
C LEU A 370 -16.90 -13.74 -33.61
N GLU A 371 -17.31 -13.64 -32.34
CA GLU A 371 -17.28 -14.77 -31.39
C GLU A 371 -18.57 -15.59 -31.38
N PHE A 372 -19.72 -14.92 -31.59
CA PHE A 372 -21.04 -15.54 -31.43
C PHE A 372 -21.89 -15.52 -32.69
N GLY A 373 -21.35 -15.06 -33.81
CA GLY A 373 -22.10 -14.89 -35.05
C GLY A 373 -23.22 -13.87 -34.90
N THR A 374 -24.39 -14.16 -35.47
CA THR A 374 -25.58 -13.27 -35.44
C THR A 374 -26.40 -13.37 -34.16
N LYS A 375 -25.97 -14.19 -33.17
CA LYS A 375 -26.75 -14.47 -31.95
C LYS A 375 -27.05 -13.24 -31.10
N TYR A 376 -26.11 -12.31 -31.02
CA TYR A 376 -26.21 -11.12 -30.14
C TYR A 376 -25.99 -9.79 -30.90
N CYS A 377 -25.67 -9.85 -32.17
CA CYS A 377 -25.44 -8.67 -33.00
C CYS A 377 -25.77 -9.02 -34.46
N HIS A 378 -26.82 -8.41 -35.01
CA HIS A 378 -27.37 -8.77 -36.32
C HIS A 378 -26.79 -7.89 -37.45
N ASP A 379 -26.66 -6.58 -37.23
CA ASP A 379 -26.37 -5.59 -38.27
C ASP A 379 -25.06 -4.81 -38.06
N SER A 380 -24.07 -5.40 -37.41
CA SER A 380 -22.78 -4.73 -37.29
C SER A 380 -21.97 -4.78 -38.59
N PRO A 381 -21.72 -3.64 -39.23
CA PRO A 381 -20.93 -3.59 -40.45
C PRO A 381 -19.46 -3.83 -40.20
N THR A 382 -18.76 -4.27 -41.26
CA THR A 382 -17.29 -4.31 -41.27
C THR A 382 -16.76 -2.99 -41.73
N MET A 383 -15.93 -2.34 -40.91
CA MET A 383 -15.41 -1.00 -41.15
C MET A 383 -14.01 -1.07 -41.73
N ASP A 384 -13.72 -0.24 -42.73
CA ASP A 384 -12.39 -0.08 -43.29
C ASP A 384 -11.54 0.88 -42.45
N GLU A 385 -10.29 0.51 -42.18
CA GLU A 385 -9.40 1.30 -41.31
C GLU A 385 -9.08 2.66 -41.90
N ASP A 386 -8.80 2.74 -43.22
CA ASP A 386 -8.40 3.98 -43.86
C ASP A 386 -9.58 4.97 -43.93
N LYS A 387 -10.82 4.46 -44.12
CA LYS A 387 -12.03 5.29 -44.07
C LYS A 387 -12.28 5.85 -42.67
N LEU A 388 -12.12 5.02 -41.63
CA LEU A 388 -12.24 5.45 -40.23
C LEU A 388 -11.21 6.53 -39.90
N HIS A 389 -9.96 6.32 -40.27
CA HIS A 389 -8.89 7.29 -40.01
C HIS A 389 -9.16 8.65 -40.64
N ARG A 390 -9.65 8.67 -41.91
CA ARG A 390 -10.03 9.93 -42.60
C ARG A 390 -11.18 10.62 -41.88
N ALA A 391 -12.28 9.93 -41.62
CA ALA A 391 -13.44 10.51 -40.95
C ALA A 391 -13.12 11.07 -39.56
N ILE A 392 -12.26 10.37 -38.77
CA ILE A 392 -11.82 10.85 -37.47
C ILE A 392 -10.94 12.09 -37.62
N LEU A 393 -10.03 12.09 -38.58
CA LEU A 393 -9.14 13.23 -38.85
C LEU A 393 -9.94 14.47 -39.26
N GLU A 394 -10.93 14.30 -40.13
CA GLU A 394 -11.85 15.37 -40.53
C GLU A 394 -12.68 15.89 -39.36
N ALA A 395 -13.16 15.00 -38.50
CA ALA A 395 -13.89 15.39 -37.30
C ALA A 395 -13.00 16.19 -36.32
N ILE A 396 -11.77 15.76 -36.08
CA ILE A 396 -10.81 16.50 -35.26
C ILE A 396 -10.47 17.85 -35.89
N ASN A 397 -10.34 17.89 -37.22
CA ASN A 397 -10.08 19.12 -37.96
C ASN A 397 -11.27 20.09 -37.96
N SER A 398 -12.50 19.62 -37.77
CA SER A 398 -13.70 20.47 -37.69
C SER A 398 -13.89 21.13 -36.29
N LEU A 399 -13.01 20.85 -35.31
CA LEU A 399 -13.07 21.44 -33.97
C LEU A 399 -12.60 22.92 -33.87
N ASP A 400 -12.18 23.54 -34.94
CA ASP A 400 -11.50 24.84 -34.90
C ASP A 400 -12.31 25.96 -34.20
N GLN A 401 -13.46 26.33 -34.72
CA GLN A 401 -14.28 27.43 -34.17
C GLN A 401 -15.26 26.93 -33.09
N THR A 402 -15.98 25.87 -33.38
CA THR A 402 -17.00 25.29 -32.47
C THR A 402 -16.36 24.78 -31.16
N GLY A 403 -15.15 24.24 -31.22
CA GLY A 403 -14.43 23.77 -30.06
C GLY A 403 -14.01 24.89 -29.10
N GLN A 404 -13.70 26.08 -29.62
CA GLN A 404 -13.34 27.24 -28.80
C GLN A 404 -14.56 27.84 -28.10
N GLU A 405 -15.68 28.00 -28.80
CA GLU A 405 -16.94 28.51 -28.24
C GLU A 405 -17.44 27.58 -27.09
N ILE A 406 -17.44 26.26 -27.32
CA ILE A 406 -17.82 25.26 -26.32
C ILE A 406 -16.87 25.26 -25.13
N ALA A 407 -15.55 25.41 -25.32
CA ALA A 407 -14.59 25.49 -24.25
C ALA A 407 -14.80 26.73 -23.37
N ASP A 408 -15.05 27.88 -24.00
CA ASP A 408 -15.31 29.14 -23.29
C ASP A 408 -16.63 29.07 -22.51
N GLU A 409 -17.71 28.58 -23.10
CA GLU A 409 -18.99 28.38 -22.43
C GLU A 409 -18.89 27.40 -21.22
N PHE A 410 -18.17 26.28 -21.38
CA PHE A 410 -17.96 25.33 -20.32
C PHE A 410 -17.18 25.95 -19.13
N LEU A 411 -16.12 26.72 -19.42
CA LEU A 411 -15.33 27.38 -18.39
C LEU A 411 -16.14 28.43 -17.62
N ASP A 412 -17.01 29.14 -18.33
CA ASP A 412 -17.93 30.10 -17.74
C ASP A 412 -18.96 29.40 -16.82
N ILE A 413 -19.59 28.33 -17.30
CA ILE A 413 -20.50 27.50 -16.48
C ILE A 413 -19.77 26.91 -15.27
N ALA A 414 -18.58 26.36 -15.42
CA ALA A 414 -17.78 25.82 -14.33
C ALA A 414 -17.47 26.89 -13.27
N SER A 415 -17.13 28.12 -13.71
CA SER A 415 -16.90 29.26 -12.82
C SER A 415 -18.14 29.71 -12.06
N LEU A 416 -19.31 29.68 -12.71
CA LEU A 416 -20.59 30.01 -12.09
C LEU A 416 -21.02 28.96 -11.06
N VAL A 417 -20.84 27.68 -11.36
CA VAL A 417 -21.11 26.57 -10.43
C VAL A 417 -20.21 26.66 -9.20
N GLN A 418 -18.92 26.98 -9.38
CA GLN A 418 -18.00 27.19 -8.25
C GLN A 418 -18.45 28.33 -7.34
N ARG A 419 -18.82 29.50 -7.92
CA ARG A 419 -19.36 30.64 -7.16
C ARG A 419 -20.70 30.33 -6.49
N GLY A 420 -21.54 29.49 -7.10
CA GLY A 420 -22.83 29.06 -6.56
C GLY A 420 -22.68 28.13 -5.35
N GLN A 421 -21.69 27.28 -5.35
CA GLN A 421 -21.40 26.37 -4.23
C GLN A 421 -20.77 27.08 -3.02
N GLU A 422 -20.00 28.14 -3.24
CA GLU A 422 -19.54 29.01 -2.15
C GLU A 422 -20.72 29.70 -1.41
N ARG A 423 -21.89 29.78 -2.04
CA ARG A 423 -23.10 30.44 -1.49
C ARG A 423 -24.16 29.51 -0.91
N GLY A 424 -24.14 28.20 -1.15
CA GLY A 424 -25.29 27.33 -0.77
C GLY A 424 -24.99 25.83 -0.60
N GLY A 425 -23.79 25.36 -0.84
CA GLY A 425 -23.42 23.95 -0.67
C GLY A 425 -22.79 23.64 0.70
N ALA A 426 -22.67 22.35 1.04
CA ALA A 426 -21.95 21.92 2.23
C ALA A 426 -20.52 22.48 2.19
N ASN A 427 -20.25 23.46 3.03
CA ASN A 427 -18.95 24.13 3.09
C ASN A 427 -17.92 23.14 3.67
N PRO A 428 -16.88 22.74 2.92
CA PRO A 428 -15.85 21.82 3.42
C PRO A 428 -15.17 22.32 4.71
N LEU A 429 -15.09 23.65 4.88
CA LEU A 429 -14.54 24.27 6.08
C LEU A 429 -15.48 24.04 7.28
N ALA A 430 -16.78 24.23 7.11
CA ALA A 430 -17.77 23.99 8.15
C ALA A 430 -17.82 22.51 8.58
N LEU A 431 -17.72 21.58 7.62
CA LEU A 431 -17.63 20.15 7.91
C LEU A 431 -16.36 19.79 8.70
N ARG A 432 -15.22 20.39 8.37
CA ARG A 432 -13.97 20.21 9.12
C ARG A 432 -14.08 20.78 10.55
N GLN A 433 -14.61 21.97 10.71
CA GLN A 433 -14.85 22.57 12.04
C GLN A 433 -15.79 21.71 12.88
N ARG A 434 -16.84 21.16 12.27
CA ARG A 434 -17.76 20.25 12.97
C ARG A 434 -17.06 18.96 13.39
N LEU A 435 -16.20 18.40 12.54
CA LEU A 435 -15.40 17.21 12.86
C LEU A 435 -14.44 17.45 14.02
N GLU A 436 -13.81 18.62 14.08
CA GLU A 436 -12.94 19.03 15.19
C GLU A 436 -13.72 19.19 16.49
N ALA A 437 -14.89 19.85 16.46
CA ALA A 437 -15.76 19.99 17.61
C ALA A 437 -16.22 18.63 18.17
N LEU A 438 -16.66 17.71 17.29
CA LEU A 438 -17.04 16.34 17.68
C LEU A 438 -15.86 15.55 18.24
N THR A 439 -14.65 15.80 17.76
CA THR A 439 -13.44 15.14 18.26
C THR A 439 -13.09 15.64 19.66
N ALA A 440 -13.22 16.93 19.90
CA ALA A 440 -13.03 17.52 21.24
C ALA A 440 -14.08 17.00 22.23
N GLU A 441 -15.37 16.97 21.83
CA GLU A 441 -16.46 16.41 22.65
C GLU A 441 -16.19 14.93 22.98
N GLN A 442 -15.79 14.13 22.02
CA GLN A 442 -15.46 12.72 22.21
C GLN A 442 -14.33 12.53 23.24
N THR A 443 -13.30 13.37 23.19
CA THR A 443 -12.17 13.30 24.13
C THR A 443 -12.63 13.57 25.57
N VAL A 444 -13.45 14.60 25.78
CA VAL A 444 -14.01 14.94 27.10
C VAL A 444 -14.90 13.82 27.65
N LEU A 445 -15.73 13.20 26.79
CA LEU A 445 -16.59 12.09 27.21
C LEU A 445 -15.76 10.83 27.55
N LEU A 446 -14.71 10.53 26.80
CA LEU A 446 -13.81 9.43 27.11
C LEU A 446 -13.06 9.63 28.44
N GLU A 447 -12.64 10.86 28.76
CA GLU A 447 -12.03 11.18 30.04
C GLU A 447 -13.01 10.94 31.20
N LYS A 448 -14.30 11.27 31.05
CA LYS A 448 -15.33 10.98 32.04
C LYS A 448 -15.56 9.50 32.26
N VAL A 449 -15.58 8.70 31.18
CA VAL A 449 -15.67 7.22 31.26
C VAL A 449 -14.46 6.62 31.98
N LEU A 450 -13.25 7.10 31.63
CA LEU A 450 -12.00 6.67 32.28
C LEU A 450 -11.94 7.07 33.77
N GLY A 451 -12.64 8.18 34.15
CA GLY A 451 -12.78 8.62 35.53
C GLY A 451 -13.82 7.84 36.35
N GLY A 452 -14.41 6.76 35.77
CA GLY A 452 -15.33 5.86 36.47
C GLY A 452 -16.82 6.25 36.35
N MET A 453 -17.17 7.23 35.52
CA MET A 453 -18.56 7.55 35.16
C MET A 453 -19.00 6.73 33.95
N ASP A 454 -19.47 5.51 34.18
CA ASP A 454 -20.07 4.70 33.09
C ASP A 454 -21.60 4.81 33.17
N SER A 455 -22.21 5.44 32.19
CA SER A 455 -23.67 5.55 32.06
C SER A 455 -24.11 5.18 30.65
N ALA A 456 -25.30 4.59 30.52
CA ALA A 456 -25.89 4.25 29.22
C ALA A 456 -26.01 5.49 28.30
N GLU A 457 -26.24 6.67 28.86
CA GLU A 457 -26.32 7.93 28.12
C GLU A 457 -24.97 8.37 27.53
N LEU A 458 -23.87 8.21 28.28
CA LEU A 458 -22.51 8.50 27.80
C LEU A 458 -22.13 7.58 26.63
N ASN A 459 -22.42 6.29 26.75
CA ASN A 459 -22.16 5.34 25.70
C ASN A 459 -23.01 5.59 24.44
N ALA A 460 -24.29 5.94 24.62
CA ALA A 460 -25.17 6.33 23.51
C ALA A 460 -24.64 7.60 22.80
N ARG A 461 -24.19 8.62 23.58
CA ARG A 461 -23.63 9.84 22.99
C ARG A 461 -22.31 9.58 22.24
N LEU A 462 -21.42 8.74 22.78
CA LEU A 462 -20.19 8.34 22.10
C LEU A 462 -20.48 7.62 20.78
N LYS A 463 -21.50 6.77 20.76
CA LYS A 463 -21.94 6.08 19.53
C LYS A 463 -22.48 7.07 18.51
N ALA A 464 -23.35 8.00 18.92
CA ALA A 464 -23.90 9.04 18.04
C ALA A 464 -22.79 9.92 17.44
N ILE A 465 -21.77 10.30 18.24
CA ILE A 465 -20.61 11.06 17.76
C ILE A 465 -19.84 10.25 16.71
N ALA A 466 -19.66 8.95 16.90
CA ALA A 466 -18.96 8.11 15.94
C ALA A 466 -19.70 8.02 14.59
N GLU A 467 -21.03 7.84 14.63
CA GLU A 467 -21.89 7.80 13.44
C GLU A 467 -21.91 9.15 12.71
N GLU A 468 -21.99 10.27 13.44
CA GLU A 468 -21.96 11.62 12.86
C GLU A 468 -20.58 11.91 12.21
N LYS A 469 -19.48 11.51 12.85
CA LYS A 469 -18.12 11.65 12.30
C LYS A 469 -17.94 10.83 11.02
N GLU A 470 -18.45 9.61 10.96
CA GLU A 470 -18.40 8.76 9.77
C GLU A 470 -19.15 9.41 8.61
N SER A 471 -20.37 9.91 8.85
CA SER A 471 -21.16 10.64 7.84
C SER A 471 -20.45 11.88 7.32
N ILE A 472 -19.82 12.68 8.19
CA ILE A 472 -19.07 13.88 7.79
C ILE A 472 -17.84 13.50 6.97
N LEU A 473 -17.12 12.45 7.33
CA LEU A 473 -15.96 11.97 6.56
C LEU A 473 -16.36 11.47 5.18
N GLU A 474 -17.49 10.80 5.05
CA GLU A 474 -18.04 10.38 3.76
C GLU A 474 -18.41 11.60 2.89
N GLN A 475 -19.08 12.60 3.47
CA GLN A 475 -19.42 13.85 2.78
C GLN A 475 -18.14 14.59 2.28
N ILE A 476 -17.12 14.72 3.13
CA ILE A 476 -15.82 15.31 2.74
C ILE A 476 -15.18 14.51 1.61
N GLY A 477 -15.25 13.19 1.66
CA GLY A 477 -14.73 12.29 0.64
C GLY A 477 -15.42 12.48 -0.72
N THR A 478 -16.75 12.56 -0.72
CA THR A 478 -17.54 12.77 -1.95
C THR A 478 -17.31 14.16 -2.54
N LEU A 479 -17.26 15.21 -1.73
CA LEU A 479 -16.93 16.57 -2.17
C LEU A 479 -15.54 16.63 -2.81
N ARG A 480 -14.55 16.03 -2.16
CA ARG A 480 -13.18 15.98 -2.71
C ARG A 480 -13.11 15.26 -4.04
N GLN A 481 -13.78 14.12 -4.20
CA GLN A 481 -13.84 13.40 -5.48
C GLN A 481 -14.50 14.24 -6.56
N ALA A 482 -15.57 14.96 -6.24
CA ALA A 482 -16.24 15.86 -7.16
C ALA A 482 -15.32 17.02 -7.60
N ASP A 483 -14.57 17.61 -6.67
CA ASP A 483 -13.61 18.68 -6.97
C ASP A 483 -12.44 18.20 -7.83
N GLU A 484 -11.89 17.01 -7.54
CA GLU A 484 -10.85 16.38 -8.36
C GLU A 484 -11.34 16.12 -9.79
N GLN A 485 -12.57 15.64 -9.96
CA GLN A 485 -13.18 15.43 -11.28
C GLN A 485 -13.37 16.74 -12.05
N ARG A 486 -13.87 17.80 -11.38
CA ARG A 486 -14.04 19.13 -11.99
C ARG A 486 -12.71 19.75 -12.38
N ALA A 487 -11.71 19.69 -11.51
CA ALA A 487 -10.37 20.18 -11.82
C ALA A 487 -9.78 19.48 -13.06
N GLY A 488 -9.97 18.15 -13.17
CA GLY A 488 -9.57 17.38 -14.33
C GLY A 488 -10.32 17.79 -15.62
N GLN A 489 -11.62 18.06 -15.52
CA GLN A 489 -12.43 18.54 -16.64
C GLN A 489 -12.00 19.95 -17.09
N ALA A 490 -11.85 20.88 -16.15
CA ALA A 490 -11.40 22.24 -16.45
C ALA A 490 -10.00 22.26 -17.08
N ALA A 491 -9.09 21.43 -16.60
CA ALA A 491 -7.75 21.31 -17.18
C ALA A 491 -7.78 20.79 -18.61
N ARG A 492 -8.68 19.84 -18.94
CA ARG A 492 -8.88 19.37 -20.32
C ARG A 492 -9.43 20.46 -21.23
N MET A 493 -10.41 21.23 -20.75
CA MET A 493 -10.96 22.34 -21.54
C MET A 493 -9.92 23.42 -21.82
N ASN A 494 -9.10 23.76 -20.84
CA ASN A 494 -7.98 24.67 -21.02
C ASN A 494 -6.96 24.11 -22.04
N SER A 495 -6.63 22.82 -21.97
CA SER A 495 -5.75 22.17 -22.96
C SER A 495 -6.34 22.18 -24.38
N LEU A 496 -7.66 22.06 -24.53
CA LEU A 496 -8.33 22.20 -25.83
C LEU A 496 -8.21 23.63 -26.35
N ARG A 497 -8.53 24.61 -25.49
CA ARG A 497 -8.46 26.02 -25.83
C ARG A 497 -7.05 26.44 -26.29
N GLU A 498 -6.01 26.01 -25.55
CA GLU A 498 -4.62 26.25 -25.94
C GLU A 498 -4.27 25.56 -27.25
N PHE A 499 -4.69 24.30 -27.41
CA PHE A 499 -4.47 23.55 -28.64
C PHE A 499 -5.10 24.21 -29.85
N VAL A 500 -6.36 24.66 -29.75
CA VAL A 500 -7.06 25.37 -30.84
C VAL A 500 -6.39 26.72 -31.16
N LYS A 501 -5.95 27.46 -30.12
CA LYS A 501 -5.25 28.76 -30.29
C LYS A 501 -3.86 28.64 -30.89
N GLN A 502 -3.10 27.59 -30.56
CA GLN A 502 -1.73 27.41 -31.04
C GLN A 502 -1.65 26.73 -32.40
N ARG A 503 -2.79 26.33 -32.96
CA ARG A 503 -2.83 25.56 -34.18
C ARG A 503 -2.80 26.48 -35.42
N GLU A 504 -1.70 26.45 -36.13
CA GLU A 504 -1.53 27.19 -37.39
C GLU A 504 -2.01 26.39 -38.62
N THR A 505 -2.00 25.04 -38.58
CA THR A 505 -2.32 24.16 -39.71
C THR A 505 -3.20 22.98 -39.31
N LYS A 506 -4.02 22.49 -40.29
CA LYS A 506 -4.83 21.27 -40.14
C LYS A 506 -3.95 20.04 -40.12
N PHE A 507 -4.37 19.01 -39.38
CA PHE A 507 -3.68 17.71 -39.39
C PHE A 507 -3.86 17.05 -40.76
N THR A 508 -2.78 16.54 -41.33
CA THR A 508 -2.77 15.87 -42.64
C THR A 508 -2.81 14.35 -42.51
N GLU A 509 -2.34 13.80 -41.37
CA GLU A 509 -2.26 12.38 -41.13
C GLU A 509 -2.93 12.00 -39.82
N TYR A 510 -3.54 10.80 -39.80
CA TYR A 510 -4.12 10.21 -38.59
C TYR A 510 -3.03 9.71 -37.63
N ASP A 511 -3.16 10.04 -36.36
CA ASP A 511 -2.33 9.52 -35.29
C ASP A 511 -3.21 8.98 -34.17
N ASP A 512 -2.88 7.80 -33.68
CA ASP A 512 -3.53 7.14 -32.53
C ASP A 512 -3.47 7.99 -31.25
N ALA A 513 -2.41 8.78 -31.04
CA ALA A 513 -2.29 9.69 -29.89
C ALA A 513 -3.31 10.83 -29.97
N LEU A 514 -3.52 11.42 -31.18
CA LEU A 514 -4.54 12.42 -31.40
C LEU A 514 -5.94 11.87 -31.15
N ALA A 515 -6.25 10.70 -31.70
CA ALA A 515 -7.55 10.08 -31.48
C ALA A 515 -7.82 9.83 -29.99
N ARG A 516 -6.84 9.33 -29.25
CA ARG A 516 -6.96 9.13 -27.81
C ARG A 516 -7.07 10.42 -27.02
N LYS A 517 -6.43 11.49 -27.47
CA LYS A 517 -6.46 12.80 -26.81
C LYS A 517 -7.84 13.45 -26.90
N PHE A 518 -8.47 13.41 -28.08
CA PHE A 518 -9.69 14.18 -28.35
C PHE A 518 -10.97 13.35 -28.31
N VAL A 519 -10.92 12.06 -28.68
CA VAL A 519 -12.11 11.23 -28.84
C VAL A 519 -12.36 10.40 -27.56
N GLU A 520 -13.59 10.44 -27.09
CA GLU A 520 -14.05 9.59 -25.97
C GLU A 520 -14.54 8.24 -26.46
N GLN A 521 -15.39 8.25 -27.51
CA GLN A 521 -16.00 7.06 -28.07
C GLN A 521 -16.39 7.32 -29.55
N ILE A 522 -16.30 6.27 -30.36
CA ILE A 522 -16.80 6.25 -31.73
C ILE A 522 -17.84 5.14 -31.82
N THR A 523 -19.07 5.49 -32.10
CA THR A 523 -20.18 4.55 -32.25
C THR A 523 -20.47 4.32 -33.74
N VAL A 524 -20.37 3.07 -34.18
CA VAL A 524 -20.72 2.68 -35.55
C VAL A 524 -22.25 2.59 -35.65
N LEU A 525 -22.87 3.50 -36.34
CA LEU A 525 -24.33 3.54 -36.52
C LEU A 525 -24.75 2.57 -37.65
N ASP A 526 -24.11 2.69 -38.79
CA ASP A 526 -24.33 1.86 -39.98
C ASP A 526 -23.02 1.70 -40.79
N ALA A 527 -23.10 1.17 -42.02
CA ALA A 527 -21.95 0.93 -42.89
C ALA A 527 -21.28 2.23 -43.41
N GLU A 528 -21.97 3.33 -43.34
CA GLU A 528 -21.55 4.62 -43.93
C GLU A 528 -21.43 5.74 -42.90
N THR A 529 -21.97 5.55 -41.68
CA THR A 529 -22.06 6.61 -40.68
C THR A 529 -21.49 6.17 -39.34
N ILE A 530 -20.66 7.03 -38.79
CA ILE A 530 -20.14 6.89 -37.44
C ILE A 530 -20.47 8.13 -36.60
N ARG A 531 -20.77 7.94 -35.32
CA ARG A 531 -20.92 9.02 -34.36
C ARG A 531 -19.65 9.11 -33.53
N ILE A 532 -19.02 10.27 -33.52
CA ILE A 532 -17.80 10.56 -32.78
C ILE A 532 -18.17 11.44 -31.59
N LYS A 533 -18.02 10.90 -30.42
CA LYS A 533 -18.15 11.62 -29.17
C LYS A 533 -16.77 12.07 -28.71
N PHE A 534 -16.60 13.37 -28.58
CA PHE A 534 -15.35 13.93 -28.09
C PHE A 534 -15.29 13.89 -26.54
N ARG A 535 -14.09 13.98 -25.97
CA ARG A 535 -13.87 14.04 -24.51
C ARG A 535 -14.34 15.36 -23.88
N TYR A 536 -15.02 16.18 -24.65
CA TYR A 536 -15.57 17.47 -24.26
C TYR A 536 -17.08 17.35 -24.09
N PRO A 537 -17.64 17.81 -22.95
CA PRO A 537 -19.06 17.70 -22.71
C PRO A 537 -19.90 18.32 -23.83
N GLY A 538 -20.91 17.59 -24.29
CA GLY A 538 -21.86 18.08 -25.30
C GLY A 538 -21.38 18.04 -26.74
N LEU A 539 -20.13 17.61 -27.01
CA LEU A 539 -19.60 17.62 -28.38
C LEU A 539 -19.68 16.22 -29.01
N GLU A 540 -20.69 16.02 -29.85
CA GLU A 540 -20.88 14.81 -30.68
C GLU A 540 -21.07 15.20 -32.13
N VAL A 541 -20.42 14.49 -33.05
CA VAL A 541 -20.47 14.76 -34.49
C VAL A 541 -20.70 13.46 -35.24
N ASP A 542 -21.69 13.45 -36.10
CA ASP A 542 -21.92 12.35 -37.05
C ASP A 542 -21.10 12.60 -38.33
N LYS A 543 -20.34 11.60 -38.77
CA LYS A 543 -19.47 11.65 -39.94
C LYS A 543 -19.78 10.53 -40.91
N SER A 544 -19.85 10.87 -42.21
CA SER A 544 -19.94 9.89 -43.29
C SER A 544 -18.55 9.34 -43.63
N LEU A 545 -18.50 8.04 -43.93
CA LEU A 545 -17.29 7.32 -44.36
C LEU A 545 -17.07 7.33 -45.88
N ASN A 546 -18.04 7.84 -46.64
CA ASN A 546 -18.03 7.90 -48.10
C ASN A 546 -17.77 9.32 -48.63
N GLY A 547 -17.33 10.25 -47.73
CA GLY A 547 -16.92 11.59 -48.11
C GLY A 547 -15.57 11.64 -48.83
#